data_c38b7ec76273dc7147f6219c0e68bc26
#
_entry.id   c38b7ec76273dc7147f6219c0e68bc26
#
_cell.length_a   1.000
_cell.length_b   1.000
_cell.length_c   1.000
_cell.angle_alpha   90.00
_cell.angle_beta   90.00
_cell.angle_gamma   90.00
#
_symmetry.space_group_name_H-M   'P 1'
#
loop_
_entity.id
_entity.type
_entity.pdbx_description
1 polymer ?
#
loop_
_entity_poly.entity_id
_entity_poly.type
_entity_poly.pdbx_seq_one_letter_code
_entity_poly.pdbx_strand_id
1 'polypeptide(L)'
;MRSASIGIWAGLVMFSSLAVACGGVYVASKAAGLLQERQAECLELREKLRRSDAEVDLLRAMLKEAQAKSPVQRQAVGAEGTLSRKAGNYLNVKCNNKPDYWLGQCGIDAHGHAVFKSPEWSLRAGTLVLRSYYQRHGIKTIRGIVERFSTNNHEEYTKYLCARLNLEPDEEFNVMRRMPELVRHMVRFESGSGVKPEHIHLLDVMSSI
;
A
#
# COMPACT_ATOMS: atom_id res chain seq x y z
N MET A 1 32.72 -78.03 0.29
CA MET A 1 31.56 -77.16 -0.10
C MET A 1 31.51 -75.88 0.79
N ARG A 2 32.41 -74.90 0.61
CA ARG A 2 32.40 -73.63 1.36
C ARG A 2 32.96 -72.41 0.61
N SER A 3 32.89 -72.38 -0.73
CA SER A 3 33.40 -71.23 -1.51
C SER A 3 32.39 -70.47 -2.33
N ALA A 4 31.10 -70.87 -2.36
CA ALA A 4 30.10 -70.23 -3.21
C ALA A 4 29.29 -69.09 -2.51
N SER A 5 29.28 -69.01 -1.17
CA SER A 5 28.47 -68.04 -0.39
C SER A 5 29.14 -66.69 -0.20
N ILE A 6 30.45 -66.58 -0.32
CA ILE A 6 31.18 -65.30 -0.07
C ILE A 6 31.03 -64.36 -1.30
N GLY A 7 30.92 -64.88 -2.50
CA GLY A 7 30.79 -64.09 -3.73
C GLY A 7 29.46 -63.34 -3.87
N ILE A 8 28.38 -63.96 -3.37
CA ILE A 8 27.04 -63.37 -3.47
C ILE A 8 26.85 -62.16 -2.55
N TRP A 9 27.44 -62.25 -1.34
CA TRP A 9 27.41 -61.12 -0.37
C TRP A 9 28.27 -59.94 -0.80
N ALA A 10 29.41 -60.16 -1.38
CA ALA A 10 30.26 -59.10 -1.91
C ALA A 10 29.60 -58.36 -3.08
N GLY A 11 28.92 -59.08 -3.95
CA GLY A 11 28.14 -58.49 -5.05
C GLY A 11 26.97 -57.63 -4.55
N LEU A 12 26.24 -58.12 -3.54
CA LEU A 12 25.10 -57.38 -2.98
C LEU A 12 25.49 -56.08 -2.28
N VAL A 13 26.59 -56.10 -1.54
CA VAL A 13 27.13 -54.90 -0.88
C VAL A 13 27.66 -53.88 -1.89
N MET A 14 28.31 -54.35 -2.96
CA MET A 14 28.79 -53.45 -4.02
C MET A 14 27.63 -52.83 -4.80
N PHE A 15 26.56 -53.56 -5.10
CA PHE A 15 25.37 -53.03 -5.77
C PHE A 15 24.62 -52.02 -4.89
N SER A 16 24.47 -52.28 -3.59
CA SER A 16 23.85 -51.34 -2.67
C SER A 16 24.67 -50.08 -2.50
N SER A 17 25.97 -50.17 -2.44
CA SER A 17 26.87 -49.00 -2.34
C SER A 17 26.83 -48.14 -3.62
N LEU A 18 26.79 -48.80 -4.80
CA LEU A 18 26.69 -48.11 -6.07
C LEU A 18 25.33 -47.40 -6.24
N ALA A 19 24.23 -48.04 -5.85
CA ALA A 19 22.89 -47.45 -5.90
C ALA A 19 22.77 -46.24 -4.96
N VAL A 20 23.35 -46.28 -3.76
CA VAL A 20 23.36 -45.14 -2.84
C VAL A 20 24.23 -44.03 -3.38
N ALA A 21 25.39 -44.32 -3.97
CA ALA A 21 26.23 -43.30 -4.58
C ALA A 21 25.57 -42.63 -5.78
N CYS A 22 24.91 -43.38 -6.67
CA CYS A 22 24.15 -42.85 -7.82
C CYS A 22 22.92 -42.03 -7.37
N GLY A 23 22.21 -42.49 -6.34
CA GLY A 23 21.10 -41.75 -5.74
C GLY A 23 21.53 -40.43 -5.13
N GLY A 24 22.66 -40.43 -4.42
CA GLY A 24 23.26 -39.22 -3.84
C GLY A 24 23.68 -38.19 -4.89
N VAL A 25 24.31 -38.62 -5.97
CA VAL A 25 24.70 -37.76 -7.10
C VAL A 25 23.45 -37.18 -7.82
N TYR A 26 22.41 -37.99 -8.03
CA TYR A 26 21.17 -37.52 -8.64
C TYR A 26 20.45 -36.47 -7.78
N VAL A 27 20.33 -36.67 -6.48
CA VAL A 27 19.73 -35.70 -5.55
C VAL A 27 20.56 -34.43 -5.49
N ALA A 28 21.87 -34.51 -5.43
CA ALA A 28 22.75 -33.36 -5.44
C ALA A 28 22.65 -32.55 -6.74
N SER A 29 22.59 -33.22 -7.89
CA SER A 29 22.41 -32.58 -9.19
C SER A 29 21.09 -31.86 -9.29
N LYS A 30 19.98 -32.48 -8.83
CA LYS A 30 18.65 -31.85 -8.82
C LYS A 30 18.60 -30.67 -7.86
N ALA A 31 19.21 -30.77 -6.68
CA ALA A 31 19.30 -29.67 -5.73
C ALA A 31 20.13 -28.51 -6.31
N ALA A 32 21.24 -28.78 -6.98
CA ALA A 32 22.04 -27.75 -7.66
C ALA A 32 21.26 -27.04 -8.76
N GLY A 33 20.48 -27.76 -9.55
CA GLY A 33 19.60 -27.19 -10.57
C GLY A 33 18.55 -26.24 -9.98
N LEU A 34 17.85 -26.68 -8.91
CA LEU A 34 16.88 -25.84 -8.20
C LEU A 34 17.53 -24.60 -7.58
N LEU A 35 18.76 -24.73 -7.04
CA LEU A 35 19.49 -23.60 -6.48
C LEU A 35 19.85 -22.57 -7.57
N GLN A 36 20.27 -23.06 -8.73
CA GLN A 36 20.61 -22.21 -9.88
C GLN A 36 19.38 -21.48 -10.42
N GLU A 37 18.23 -22.17 -10.50
CA GLU A 37 16.95 -21.57 -10.90
C GLU A 37 16.53 -20.47 -9.93
N ARG A 38 16.61 -20.72 -8.61
CA ARG A 38 16.30 -19.72 -7.59
C ARG A 38 17.27 -18.53 -7.58
N GLN A 39 18.54 -18.78 -7.89
CA GLN A 39 19.51 -17.69 -8.04
C GLN A 39 19.19 -16.80 -9.25
N ALA A 40 18.78 -17.41 -10.36
CA ALA A 40 18.37 -16.67 -11.57
C ALA A 40 17.11 -15.82 -11.29
N GLU A 41 16.11 -16.38 -10.62
CA GLU A 41 14.90 -15.66 -10.20
C GLU A 41 15.25 -14.47 -9.26
N CYS A 42 16.13 -14.67 -8.30
CA CYS A 42 16.61 -13.61 -7.42
C CYS A 42 17.32 -12.49 -8.18
N LEU A 43 18.12 -12.81 -9.18
CA LEU A 43 18.78 -11.80 -10.01
C LEU A 43 17.79 -11.01 -10.84
N GLU A 44 16.79 -11.67 -11.42
CA GLU A 44 15.73 -11.00 -12.18
C GLU A 44 14.91 -10.04 -11.28
N LEU A 45 14.54 -10.49 -10.07
CA LEU A 45 13.80 -9.66 -9.12
C LEU A 45 14.64 -8.45 -8.64
N ARG A 46 15.94 -8.64 -8.44
CA ARG A 46 16.86 -7.53 -8.08
C ARG A 46 16.95 -6.51 -9.21
N GLU A 47 16.99 -6.96 -10.46
CA GLU A 47 17.04 -6.04 -11.60
C GLU A 47 15.71 -5.29 -11.78
N LYS A 48 14.56 -5.95 -11.57
CA LYS A 48 13.23 -5.29 -11.55
C LYS A 48 13.17 -4.24 -10.43
N LEU A 49 13.67 -4.56 -9.24
CA LEU A 49 13.72 -3.62 -8.13
C LEU A 49 14.60 -2.41 -8.46
N ARG A 50 15.79 -2.63 -9.00
CA ARG A 50 16.71 -1.56 -9.39
C ARG A 50 16.10 -0.62 -10.43
N ARG A 51 15.34 -1.15 -11.42
CA ARG A 51 14.61 -0.33 -12.41
C ARG A 51 13.51 0.50 -11.76
N SER A 52 12.76 -0.10 -10.85
CA SER A 52 11.72 0.61 -10.10
C SER A 52 12.31 1.74 -9.23
N ASP A 53 13.42 1.50 -8.55
CA ASP A 53 14.10 2.53 -7.75
C ASP A 53 14.59 3.69 -8.62
N ALA A 54 15.18 3.40 -9.80
CA ALA A 54 15.61 4.42 -10.75
C ALA A 54 14.42 5.26 -11.27
N GLU A 55 13.27 4.64 -11.53
CA GLU A 55 12.05 5.34 -11.94
C GLU A 55 11.53 6.25 -10.81
N VAL A 56 11.53 5.76 -9.58
CA VAL A 56 11.16 6.56 -8.40
C VAL A 56 12.08 7.76 -8.23
N ASP A 57 13.39 7.61 -8.42
CA ASP A 57 14.33 8.71 -8.30
C ASP A 57 14.18 9.73 -9.44
N LEU A 58 13.88 9.27 -10.65
CA LEU A 58 13.54 10.14 -11.77
C LEU A 58 12.28 10.96 -11.47
N LEU A 59 11.22 10.31 -11.00
CA LEU A 59 9.97 11.00 -10.64
C LEU A 59 10.18 12.00 -9.50
N ARG A 60 11.03 11.69 -8.52
CA ARG A 60 11.41 12.62 -7.45
C ARG A 60 12.18 13.84 -8.00
N ALA A 61 13.08 13.63 -8.95
CA ALA A 61 13.82 14.71 -9.60
C ALA A 61 12.88 15.62 -10.41
N MET A 62 11.96 15.03 -11.18
CA MET A 62 10.95 15.78 -11.94
C MET A 62 10.00 16.56 -11.02
N LEU A 63 9.58 15.97 -9.90
CA LEU A 63 8.75 16.65 -8.90
C LEU A 63 9.50 17.83 -8.27
N LYS A 64 10.78 17.66 -7.93
CA LYS A 64 11.62 18.72 -7.38
C LYS A 64 11.80 19.86 -8.38
N GLU A 65 11.98 19.55 -9.65
CA GLU A 65 12.09 20.54 -10.71
C GLU A 65 10.76 21.29 -10.95
N ALA A 66 9.63 20.58 -10.96
CA ALA A 66 8.31 21.17 -11.06
C ALA A 66 8.01 22.10 -9.87
N GLN A 67 8.40 21.71 -8.66
CA GLN A 67 8.28 22.53 -7.46
C GLN A 67 9.19 23.77 -7.48
N ALA A 68 10.38 23.68 -8.09
CA ALA A 68 11.29 24.80 -8.26
C ALA A 68 10.82 25.81 -9.33
N LYS A 69 10.14 25.32 -10.37
CA LYS A 69 9.59 26.15 -11.46
C LYS A 69 8.24 26.78 -11.10
N SER A 70 7.55 26.29 -10.08
CA SER A 70 6.33 26.90 -9.55
C SER A 70 6.70 27.71 -8.32
N PRO A 71 6.84 29.03 -8.41
CA PRO A 71 6.89 29.85 -7.23
C PRO A 71 5.53 29.69 -6.57
N VAL A 72 5.47 28.87 -5.51
CA VAL A 72 4.30 28.82 -4.66
C VAL A 72 4.16 30.22 -4.07
N GLN A 73 3.42 31.06 -4.77
CA GLN A 73 2.80 32.21 -4.19
C GLN A 73 2.10 31.68 -2.95
N ARG A 74 2.61 32.04 -1.79
CA ARG A 74 1.87 32.03 -0.53
C ARG A 74 0.75 33.04 -0.68
N GLN A 75 -0.25 32.73 -1.51
CA GLN A 75 -1.51 33.42 -1.49
C GLN A 75 -2.15 33.05 -0.17
N ALA A 76 -2.24 34.05 0.69
CA ALA A 76 -3.16 34.03 1.81
C ALA A 76 -4.52 33.57 1.26
N VAL A 77 -4.91 32.33 1.59
CA VAL A 77 -6.17 31.75 1.19
C VAL A 77 -7.25 32.62 1.82
N GLY A 78 -8.00 33.30 0.97
CA GLY A 78 -9.10 34.17 1.40
C GLY A 78 -10.10 33.41 2.27
N ALA A 79 -10.87 34.15 3.04
CA ALA A 79 -11.70 33.71 4.17
C ALA A 79 -12.87 32.75 3.83
N GLU A 80 -12.92 32.15 2.67
CA GLU A 80 -14.02 31.28 2.20
C GLU A 80 -13.58 29.82 2.07
N GLY A 81 -13.59 29.08 3.16
CA GLY A 81 -13.36 27.63 3.12
C GLY A 81 -13.58 26.97 4.47
N THR A 82 -14.02 25.72 4.47
CA THR A 82 -14.07 24.89 5.68
C THR A 82 -12.69 24.80 6.34
N LEU A 83 -12.63 24.55 7.64
CA LEU A 83 -11.36 24.41 8.38
C LEU A 83 -10.41 23.38 7.71
N SER A 84 -10.97 22.29 7.22
CA SER A 84 -10.24 21.24 6.49
C SER A 84 -9.56 21.74 5.22
N ARG A 85 -10.19 22.66 4.48
CA ARG A 85 -9.59 23.26 3.27
C ARG A 85 -8.45 24.21 3.61
N LYS A 86 -8.63 25.06 4.65
CA LYS A 86 -7.59 25.99 5.12
C LYS A 86 -6.34 25.26 5.60
N ALA A 87 -6.53 24.12 6.24
CA ALA A 87 -5.44 23.25 6.74
C ALA A 87 -4.82 22.35 5.66
N GLY A 88 -5.32 22.37 4.41
CA GLY A 88 -4.90 21.42 3.38
C GLY A 88 -5.24 19.96 3.71
N ASN A 89 -6.13 19.74 4.67
CA ASN A 89 -6.50 18.43 5.19
C ASN A 89 -7.93 18.06 4.77
N TYR A 90 -8.09 17.61 3.55
CA TYR A 90 -9.40 17.30 2.95
C TYR A 90 -10.19 16.20 3.67
N LEU A 91 -9.53 15.36 4.45
CA LEU A 91 -10.14 14.22 5.13
C LEU A 91 -10.13 14.38 6.67
N ASN A 92 -9.80 15.55 7.19
CA ASN A 92 -9.71 15.80 8.63
C ASN A 92 -8.89 14.76 9.40
N VAL A 93 -7.80 14.29 8.78
CA VAL A 93 -6.95 13.24 9.35
C VAL A 93 -6.26 13.74 10.61
N LYS A 94 -6.39 12.98 11.70
CA LYS A 94 -5.73 13.28 12.98
C LYS A 94 -4.27 12.85 12.98
N CYS A 95 -3.46 13.45 13.83
CA CYS A 95 -2.02 13.20 13.94
C CYS A 95 -1.55 12.83 15.35
N ASN A 96 -2.47 12.41 16.23
CA ASN A 96 -2.18 12.03 17.63
C ASN A 96 -1.37 13.10 18.38
N ASN A 97 -1.60 14.37 18.08
CA ASN A 97 -0.88 15.53 18.60
C ASN A 97 0.66 15.49 18.37
N LYS A 98 1.10 14.78 17.33
CA LYS A 98 2.51 14.73 16.91
C LYS A 98 2.72 15.60 15.67
N PRO A 99 3.69 16.53 15.68
CA PRO A 99 3.90 17.50 14.60
C PRO A 99 4.46 16.87 13.31
N ASP A 100 5.00 15.66 13.37
CA ASP A 100 5.68 14.95 12.29
C ASP A 100 5.07 13.55 12.03
N TYR A 101 3.81 13.34 12.43
CA TYR A 101 3.16 12.02 12.32
C TYR A 101 2.95 11.59 10.87
N TRP A 102 2.63 12.54 9.99
CA TRP A 102 2.39 12.28 8.58
C TRP A 102 3.44 12.94 7.69
N LEU A 103 3.82 12.28 6.62
CA LEU A 103 4.63 12.94 5.58
C LEU A 103 3.88 14.15 5.02
N GLY A 104 4.59 15.27 4.85
CA GLY A 104 4.02 16.52 4.38
C GLY A 104 3.21 17.28 5.43
N GLN A 105 3.11 16.78 6.65
CA GLN A 105 2.55 17.54 7.76
C GLN A 105 3.46 18.72 8.11
N CYS A 106 2.86 19.89 8.38
CA CYS A 106 3.58 21.11 8.75
C CYS A 106 3.00 21.80 10.01
N GLY A 107 1.97 21.19 10.61
CA GLY A 107 1.37 21.72 11.84
C GLY A 107 0.26 20.81 12.36
N ILE A 108 -0.38 21.31 13.42
CA ILE A 108 -1.55 20.70 14.07
C ILE A 108 -2.56 21.84 14.29
N ASP A 109 -3.83 21.60 13.97
CA ASP A 109 -4.88 22.56 14.25
C ASP A 109 -5.36 22.48 15.72
N ALA A 110 -6.25 23.39 16.11
CA ALA A 110 -6.80 23.47 17.47
C ALA A 110 -7.62 22.22 17.86
N HIS A 111 -8.01 21.38 16.90
CA HIS A 111 -8.81 20.16 17.09
C HIS A 111 -7.99 18.86 17.00
N GLY A 112 -6.65 18.97 16.88
CA GLY A 112 -5.74 17.84 16.77
C GLY A 112 -5.66 17.21 15.38
N HIS A 113 -6.14 17.91 14.33
CA HIS A 113 -5.98 17.46 12.96
C HIS A 113 -4.64 17.93 12.39
N ALA A 114 -4.09 17.14 11.49
CA ALA A 114 -2.87 17.51 10.79
C ALA A 114 -3.12 18.71 9.87
N VAL A 115 -2.17 19.65 9.84
CA VAL A 115 -2.07 20.68 8.81
C VAL A 115 -1.04 20.20 7.80
N PHE A 116 -1.40 20.16 6.51
CA PHE A 116 -0.52 19.68 5.46
C PHE A 116 0.00 20.81 4.58
N LYS A 117 1.20 20.63 4.03
CA LYS A 117 1.81 21.56 3.06
C LYS A 117 0.97 21.72 1.79
N SER A 118 0.26 20.65 1.39
CA SER A 118 -0.68 20.66 0.28
C SER A 118 -1.71 19.52 0.45
N PRO A 119 -2.86 19.61 -0.24
CA PRO A 119 -3.94 18.61 -0.15
C PRO A 119 -3.54 17.19 -0.50
N GLU A 120 -2.57 17.00 -1.38
CA GLU A 120 -2.06 15.69 -1.82
C GLU A 120 -1.56 14.86 -0.63
N TRP A 121 -0.89 15.51 0.32
CA TRP A 121 -0.41 14.84 1.51
C TRP A 121 -1.55 14.36 2.41
N SER A 122 -2.65 15.11 2.48
CA SER A 122 -3.83 14.68 3.23
C SER A 122 -4.53 13.50 2.56
N LEU A 123 -4.62 13.50 1.23
CA LEU A 123 -5.18 12.38 0.46
C LEU A 123 -4.35 11.12 0.69
N ARG A 124 -3.02 11.24 0.64
CA ARG A 124 -2.11 10.15 0.96
C ARG A 124 -2.32 9.62 2.38
N ALA A 125 -2.37 10.49 3.36
CA ALA A 125 -2.57 10.11 4.76
C ALA A 125 -3.93 9.39 4.95
N GLY A 126 -5.00 9.93 4.40
CA GLY A 126 -6.34 9.31 4.45
C GLY A 126 -6.39 7.95 3.77
N THR A 127 -5.76 7.80 2.61
CA THR A 127 -5.63 6.50 1.92
C THR A 127 -4.91 5.48 2.79
N LEU A 128 -3.83 5.85 3.48
CA LEU A 128 -3.11 4.96 4.39
C LEU A 128 -3.95 4.57 5.61
N VAL A 129 -4.77 5.48 6.13
CA VAL A 129 -5.73 5.18 7.20
C VAL A 129 -6.73 4.13 6.73
N LEU A 130 -7.39 4.34 5.59
CA LEU A 130 -8.37 3.41 5.05
C LEU A 130 -7.77 2.04 4.70
N ARG A 131 -6.55 2.04 4.15
CA ARG A 131 -5.79 0.80 3.93
C ARG A 131 -5.56 0.04 5.23
N SER A 132 -5.17 0.74 6.30
CA SER A 132 -4.99 0.13 7.63
C SER A 132 -6.30 -0.45 8.17
N TYR A 133 -7.43 0.24 7.96
CA TYR A 133 -8.74 -0.28 8.35
C TYR A 133 -9.05 -1.60 7.66
N TYR A 134 -8.84 -1.66 6.35
CA TYR A 134 -9.07 -2.87 5.57
C TYR A 134 -8.10 -4.00 5.92
N GLN A 135 -6.78 -3.72 5.89
CA GLN A 135 -5.76 -4.77 5.99
C GLN A 135 -5.50 -5.23 7.42
N ARG A 136 -5.52 -4.31 8.40
CA ARG A 136 -5.16 -4.63 9.79
C ARG A 136 -6.36 -4.86 10.69
N HIS A 137 -7.49 -4.26 10.36
CA HIS A 137 -8.70 -4.34 11.20
C HIS A 137 -9.84 -5.09 10.53
N GLY A 138 -9.67 -5.56 9.29
CA GLY A 138 -10.68 -6.34 8.58
C GLY A 138 -11.97 -5.57 8.25
N ILE A 139 -11.94 -4.22 8.28
CA ILE A 139 -13.11 -3.38 8.01
C ILE A 139 -13.35 -3.33 6.51
N LYS A 140 -14.52 -3.84 6.08
CA LYS A 140 -14.87 -3.99 4.68
C LYS A 140 -16.23 -3.39 4.32
N THR A 141 -16.91 -2.75 5.26
CA THR A 141 -18.26 -2.19 5.07
C THR A 141 -18.23 -0.67 5.19
N ILE A 142 -19.18 0.01 4.57
CA ILE A 142 -19.29 1.47 4.68
C ILE A 142 -19.54 1.90 6.12
N ARG A 143 -20.46 1.21 6.82
CA ARG A 143 -20.73 1.48 8.24
C ARG A 143 -19.47 1.38 9.08
N GLY A 144 -18.75 0.29 8.98
CA GLY A 144 -17.53 0.07 9.78
C GLY A 144 -16.43 1.10 9.49
N ILE A 145 -16.30 1.54 8.21
CA ILE A 145 -15.37 2.60 7.84
C ILE A 145 -15.78 3.92 8.51
N VAL A 146 -17.04 4.31 8.41
CA VAL A 146 -17.55 5.58 8.94
C VAL A 146 -17.46 5.64 10.45
N GLU A 147 -17.88 4.57 11.15
CA GLU A 147 -17.83 4.49 12.62
C GLU A 147 -16.41 4.64 13.17
N ARG A 148 -15.41 4.14 12.42
CA ARG A 148 -14.02 4.25 12.84
C ARG A 148 -13.37 5.56 12.39
N PHE A 149 -13.82 6.14 11.30
CA PHE A 149 -13.20 7.33 10.71
C PHE A 149 -13.75 8.62 11.33
N SER A 150 -15.06 8.71 11.54
CA SER A 150 -15.73 9.88 12.07
C SER A 150 -16.06 9.74 13.56
N THR A 151 -16.23 10.85 14.25
CA THR A 151 -16.65 10.89 15.66
C THR A 151 -18.13 11.21 15.83
N ASN A 152 -18.78 11.68 14.78
CA ASN A 152 -20.19 12.09 14.78
C ASN A 152 -20.82 11.94 13.38
N ASN A 153 -22.12 12.16 13.26
CA ASN A 153 -22.87 12.09 11.99
C ASN A 153 -22.74 10.75 11.26
N HIS A 154 -22.56 9.65 11.98
CA HIS A 154 -22.31 8.34 11.37
C HIS A 154 -23.42 7.89 10.44
N GLU A 155 -24.68 8.09 10.82
CA GLU A 155 -25.82 7.67 10.02
C GLU A 155 -25.92 8.44 8.71
N GLU A 156 -25.82 9.76 8.78
CA GLU A 156 -25.88 10.63 7.60
C GLU A 156 -24.69 10.36 6.66
N TYR A 157 -23.50 10.21 7.21
CA TYR A 157 -22.29 9.91 6.45
C TYR A 157 -22.37 8.55 5.76
N THR A 158 -22.82 7.52 6.50
CA THR A 158 -23.05 6.18 5.95
C THR A 158 -24.04 6.23 4.81
N LYS A 159 -25.22 6.86 5.01
CA LYS A 159 -26.23 7.03 3.98
C LYS A 159 -25.70 7.75 2.73
N TYR A 160 -24.93 8.81 2.94
CA TYR A 160 -24.31 9.55 1.83
C TYR A 160 -23.38 8.66 1.01
N LEU A 161 -22.44 7.94 1.66
CA LEU A 161 -21.48 7.08 0.96
C LEU A 161 -22.16 5.89 0.28
N CYS A 162 -23.12 5.24 0.94
CA CYS A 162 -23.89 4.14 0.36
C CYS A 162 -24.60 4.57 -0.93
N ALA A 163 -25.26 5.73 -0.92
CA ALA A 163 -25.92 6.26 -2.10
C ALA A 163 -24.95 6.57 -3.26
N ARG A 164 -23.72 7.03 -2.95
CA ARG A 164 -22.71 7.37 -3.96
C ARG A 164 -21.97 6.17 -4.52
N LEU A 165 -21.78 5.16 -3.69
CA LEU A 165 -21.06 3.95 -4.05
C LEU A 165 -21.97 2.81 -4.51
N ASN A 166 -23.29 3.00 -4.44
CA ASN A 166 -24.29 1.98 -4.72
C ASN A 166 -24.02 0.69 -3.93
N LEU A 167 -23.93 0.83 -2.59
CA LEU A 167 -23.68 -0.25 -1.64
C LEU A 167 -24.67 -0.13 -0.49
N GLU A 168 -25.01 -1.28 0.13
CA GLU A 168 -25.71 -1.27 1.40
C GLU A 168 -24.73 -0.99 2.58
N PRO A 169 -25.22 -0.47 3.73
CA PRO A 169 -24.36 -0.07 4.84
C PRO A 169 -23.40 -1.16 5.34
N ASP A 170 -23.89 -2.39 5.40
CA ASP A 170 -23.19 -3.57 5.95
C ASP A 170 -22.75 -4.55 4.83
N GLU A 171 -22.86 -4.16 3.57
CA GLU A 171 -22.35 -4.92 2.44
C GLU A 171 -20.82 -4.90 2.43
N GLU A 172 -20.21 -6.10 2.39
CA GLU A 172 -18.76 -6.22 2.24
C GLU A 172 -18.32 -5.91 0.81
N PHE A 173 -17.30 -5.09 0.67
CA PHE A 173 -16.71 -4.76 -0.62
C PHE A 173 -15.18 -4.72 -0.56
N ASN A 174 -14.54 -4.76 -1.71
CA ASN A 174 -13.09 -4.60 -1.80
C ASN A 174 -12.72 -3.12 -1.72
N VAL A 175 -12.38 -2.68 -0.50
CA VAL A 175 -12.01 -1.29 -0.21
C VAL A 175 -10.81 -0.84 -1.04
N MET A 176 -9.82 -1.71 -1.24
CA MET A 176 -8.61 -1.37 -2.02
C MET A 176 -8.95 -1.09 -3.49
N ARG A 177 -9.81 -1.91 -4.09
CA ARG A 177 -10.25 -1.72 -5.49
C ARG A 177 -11.05 -0.43 -5.67
N ARG A 178 -11.85 -0.04 -4.67
CA ARG A 178 -12.72 1.14 -4.73
C ARG A 178 -12.14 2.36 -3.98
N MET A 179 -10.88 2.30 -3.58
CA MET A 179 -10.24 3.36 -2.80
C MET A 179 -10.34 4.76 -3.44
N PRO A 180 -10.06 4.97 -4.75
CA PRO A 180 -10.14 6.29 -5.36
C PRO A 180 -11.54 6.89 -5.28
N GLU A 181 -12.55 6.07 -5.54
CA GLU A 181 -13.95 6.48 -5.52
C GLU A 181 -14.41 6.79 -4.08
N LEU A 182 -14.08 5.91 -3.14
CA LEU A 182 -14.39 6.10 -1.73
C LEU A 182 -13.78 7.40 -1.20
N VAL A 183 -12.48 7.61 -1.41
CA VAL A 183 -11.78 8.82 -0.94
C VAL A 183 -12.36 10.08 -1.56
N ARG A 184 -12.72 10.06 -2.84
CA ARG A 184 -13.35 11.20 -3.51
C ARG A 184 -14.66 11.62 -2.84
N HIS A 185 -15.51 10.65 -2.51
CA HIS A 185 -16.78 10.93 -1.85
C HIS A 185 -16.59 11.33 -0.39
N MET A 186 -15.64 10.72 0.32
CA MET A 186 -15.28 11.14 1.68
C MET A 186 -14.79 12.59 1.72
N VAL A 187 -13.89 12.98 0.82
CA VAL A 187 -13.43 14.38 0.69
C VAL A 187 -14.59 15.33 0.46
N ARG A 188 -15.53 14.96 -0.41
CA ARG A 188 -16.69 15.80 -0.68
C ARG A 188 -17.60 15.96 0.55
N PHE A 189 -17.77 14.93 1.34
CA PHE A 189 -18.53 15.01 2.59
C PHE A 189 -17.82 15.85 3.64
N GLU A 190 -16.54 15.60 3.88
CA GLU A 190 -15.74 16.26 4.92
C GLU A 190 -15.45 17.74 4.63
N SER A 191 -15.13 18.07 3.39
CA SER A 191 -14.65 19.40 3.01
C SER A 191 -15.67 20.22 2.21
N GLY A 192 -16.82 19.65 1.88
CA GLY A 192 -17.87 20.31 1.05
C GLY A 192 -17.45 20.60 -0.39
N SER A 193 -16.21 20.22 -0.79
CA SER A 193 -15.69 20.40 -2.14
C SER A 193 -15.30 19.07 -2.75
N GLY A 194 -15.37 18.95 -4.06
CA GLY A 194 -14.76 17.83 -4.77
C GLY A 194 -13.24 17.91 -4.72
N VAL A 195 -12.59 16.76 -4.88
CA VAL A 195 -11.15 16.74 -5.20
C VAL A 195 -10.95 17.51 -6.48
N LYS A 196 -9.98 18.40 -6.51
CA LYS A 196 -9.68 19.13 -7.73
C LYS A 196 -9.21 18.18 -8.84
N PRO A 197 -9.51 18.48 -10.12
CA PRO A 197 -9.12 17.61 -11.22
C PRO A 197 -7.64 17.23 -11.22
N GLU A 198 -6.77 18.18 -10.88
CA GLU A 198 -5.33 17.96 -10.76
C GLU A 198 -4.90 16.97 -9.67
N HIS A 199 -5.80 16.69 -8.71
CA HIS A 199 -5.53 15.72 -7.62
C HIS A 199 -6.17 14.35 -7.86
N ILE A 200 -7.05 14.22 -8.87
CA ILE A 200 -7.76 12.95 -9.12
C ILE A 200 -6.79 11.84 -9.53
N HIS A 201 -5.84 12.15 -10.39
CA HIS A 201 -4.82 11.18 -10.84
C HIS A 201 -3.95 10.65 -9.71
N LEU A 202 -3.74 11.45 -8.65
CA LEU A 202 -3.00 10.99 -7.46
C LEU A 202 -3.73 9.91 -6.70
N LEU A 203 -5.07 9.93 -6.69
CA LEU A 203 -5.88 8.89 -6.07
C LEU A 203 -5.72 7.55 -6.80
N ASP A 204 -5.63 7.58 -8.12
CA ASP A 204 -5.46 6.38 -8.95
C ASP A 204 -4.06 5.78 -8.76
N VAL A 205 -3.02 6.60 -8.71
CA VAL A 205 -1.64 6.16 -8.42
C VAL A 205 -1.53 5.59 -7.00
N MET A 206 -2.14 6.23 -6.01
CA MET A 206 -2.06 5.83 -4.61
C MET A 206 -2.88 4.57 -4.28
N SER A 207 -3.86 4.22 -5.09
CA SER A 207 -4.60 2.96 -4.95
C SER A 207 -3.85 1.77 -5.55
N SER A 208 -2.83 2.03 -6.38
CA SER A 208 -2.01 1.00 -7.04
C SER A 208 -0.79 0.56 -6.21
N ILE A 209 -0.51 1.25 -5.10
CA ILE A 209 0.58 0.96 -4.16
C ILE A 209 0.00 0.23 -2.94
#